data_19cc5ab9be2f03b0439bf88442152fa8
#
_entry.id   19cc5ab9be2f03b0439bf88442152fa8
#
_cell.length_a   1.000
_cell.length_b   1.000
_cell.length_c   1.000
_cell.angle_alpha   90.00
_cell.angle_beta   90.00
_cell.angle_gamma   90.00
#
_symmetry.space_group_name_H-M   'P 1'
#
loop_
_entity.id
_entity.type
_entity.pdbx_description
1 polymer ?
#
loop_
_entity_poly.entity_id
_entity_poly.type
_entity_poly.pdbx_seq_one_letter_code
_entity_poly.pdbx_strand_id
1 'polypeptide(L)'
;MGSYLNPGCKGFEESLNSAIYVDKTGLIEKVNAVVDTRQKYICVSRPRRFGKSMATDMLAAYYDQSVDTARLFDTLQIAKAETYQKYRNQYDVLKVNMQEFLSMTHSMDEMLAVFQKRMIADLKRGYPDYVMDGEDSLVFAMKDVYAHTKCPFIILI
;
A
#
# COMPACT_ATOMS: atom_id res chain seq x y z
N MET A 1 3.49 -11.05 5.61
CA MET A 1 2.33 -10.63 4.82
C MET A 1 1.11 -10.48 5.73
N GLY A 2 0.59 -9.29 5.86
CA GLY A 2 -0.64 -9.01 6.59
C GLY A 2 -1.85 -8.89 5.65
N SER A 3 -3.03 -8.67 6.23
CA SER A 3 -4.23 -8.39 5.42
C SER A 3 -4.21 -6.98 4.83
N TYR A 4 -3.60 -6.04 5.55
CA TYR A 4 -3.50 -4.63 5.19
C TYR A 4 -2.04 -4.19 5.06
N LEU A 5 -1.15 -4.68 5.93
CA LEU A 5 0.29 -4.42 5.89
C LEU A 5 0.97 -5.36 4.90
N ASN A 6 1.68 -4.78 3.96
CA ASN A 6 2.48 -5.51 2.98
C ASN A 6 1.67 -6.62 2.31
N PRO A 7 0.63 -6.28 1.55
CA PRO A 7 -0.32 -7.26 0.99
C PRO A 7 0.30 -8.14 -0.10
N GLY A 8 1.52 -7.83 -0.54
CA GLY A 8 2.22 -8.56 -1.59
C GLY A 8 1.74 -8.20 -2.98
N CYS A 9 1.98 -9.09 -3.94
CA CYS A 9 1.81 -8.81 -5.37
C CYS A 9 0.67 -9.58 -6.05
N LYS A 10 -0.04 -10.45 -5.33
CA LYS A 10 -1.03 -11.38 -5.93
C LYS A 10 -2.11 -10.67 -6.75
N GLY A 11 -2.71 -9.58 -6.23
CA GLY A 11 -3.75 -8.84 -6.95
C GLY A 11 -3.25 -8.24 -8.27
N PHE A 12 -1.99 -7.80 -8.30
CA PHE A 12 -1.39 -7.31 -9.53
C PHE A 12 -1.03 -8.44 -10.50
N GLU A 13 -0.52 -9.59 -10.02
CA GLU A 13 -0.31 -10.79 -10.85
C GLU A 13 -1.60 -11.25 -11.53
N GLU A 14 -2.70 -11.32 -10.80
CA GLU A 14 -4.02 -11.67 -11.36
C GLU A 14 -4.44 -10.69 -12.45
N SER A 15 -4.14 -9.40 -12.28
CA SER A 15 -4.39 -8.36 -13.28
C SER A 15 -3.56 -8.56 -14.55
N LEU A 16 -2.27 -8.89 -14.41
CA LEU A 16 -1.37 -9.17 -15.54
C LEU A 16 -1.77 -10.44 -16.30
N ASN A 17 -2.28 -11.45 -15.61
CA ASN A 17 -2.73 -12.72 -16.19
C ASN A 17 -4.10 -12.63 -16.87
N SER A 18 -4.77 -11.47 -16.81
CA SER A 18 -6.06 -11.27 -17.46
C SER A 18 -5.92 -11.29 -18.97
N ALA A 19 -6.94 -11.80 -19.67
CA ALA A 19 -6.95 -11.88 -21.14
C ALA A 19 -6.71 -10.52 -21.84
N ILE A 20 -7.10 -9.44 -21.18
CA ILE A 20 -6.84 -8.07 -21.63
C ILE A 20 -6.24 -7.30 -20.44
N TYR A 21 -4.99 -6.89 -20.57
CA TYR A 21 -4.31 -6.00 -19.64
C TYR A 21 -3.84 -4.74 -20.36
N VAL A 22 -4.12 -3.59 -19.78
CA VAL A 22 -3.63 -2.29 -20.27
C VAL A 22 -2.59 -1.79 -19.31
N ASP A 23 -1.35 -1.62 -19.78
CA ASP A 23 -0.27 -1.11 -18.95
C ASP A 23 -0.53 0.34 -18.50
N LYS A 24 -0.68 0.51 -17.20
CA LYS A 24 -0.87 1.80 -16.52
C LYS A 24 0.29 2.14 -15.59
N THR A 25 1.42 1.44 -15.71
CA THR A 25 2.57 1.63 -14.81
C THR A 25 3.23 3.01 -14.93
N GLY A 26 2.90 3.79 -15.96
CA GLY A 26 3.23 5.21 -16.00
C GLY A 26 2.67 6.04 -14.83
N LEU A 27 1.66 5.53 -14.11
CA LEU A 27 1.20 6.13 -12.84
C LEU A 27 2.30 6.05 -11.76
N ILE A 28 3.05 4.95 -11.70
CA ILE A 28 4.14 4.76 -10.74
C ILE A 28 5.20 5.85 -10.92
N GLU A 29 5.58 6.17 -12.15
CA GLU A 29 6.55 7.23 -12.43
C GLU A 29 6.09 8.59 -11.88
N LYS A 30 4.79 8.90 -12.03
CA LYS A 30 4.20 10.13 -11.46
C LYS A 30 4.20 10.13 -9.93
N VAL A 31 3.95 8.98 -9.30
CA VAL A 31 4.02 8.83 -7.85
C VAL A 31 5.47 8.95 -7.38
N ASN A 32 6.42 8.29 -8.05
CA ASN A 32 7.84 8.37 -7.74
C ASN A 32 8.37 9.80 -7.77
N ALA A 33 7.85 10.65 -8.67
CA ALA A 33 8.26 12.04 -8.78
C ALA A 33 7.92 12.88 -7.53
N VAL A 34 6.97 12.45 -6.70
CA VAL A 34 6.47 13.22 -5.55
C VAL A 34 6.57 12.51 -4.21
N VAL A 35 6.83 11.20 -4.17
CA VAL A 35 6.79 10.40 -2.94
C VAL A 35 7.72 10.92 -1.84
N ASP A 36 8.90 11.41 -2.20
CA ASP A 36 9.89 12.00 -1.27
C ASP A 36 9.75 13.53 -1.14
N THR A 37 8.62 14.11 -1.53
CA THR A 37 8.38 15.56 -1.50
C THR A 37 7.22 15.92 -0.57
N ARG A 38 7.01 17.23 -0.36
CA ARG A 38 5.82 17.72 0.36
C ARG A 38 4.51 17.51 -0.43
N GLN A 39 4.58 17.19 -1.72
CA GLN A 39 3.44 16.94 -2.60
C GLN A 39 3.03 15.45 -2.64
N LYS A 40 3.50 14.65 -1.72
CA LYS A 40 3.27 13.19 -1.61
C LYS A 40 1.82 12.76 -1.37
N TYR A 41 0.92 13.69 -1.09
CA TYR A 41 -0.51 13.42 -0.92
C TYR A 41 -1.21 13.45 -2.27
N ILE A 42 -1.51 12.28 -2.83
CA ILE A 42 -2.05 12.13 -4.17
C ILE A 42 -3.50 11.66 -4.08
N CYS A 43 -4.40 12.37 -4.76
CA CYS A 43 -5.78 11.93 -4.95
C CYS A 43 -6.01 11.55 -6.41
N VAL A 44 -6.49 10.31 -6.64
CA VAL A 44 -6.85 9.83 -7.98
C VAL A 44 -8.37 9.73 -8.09
N SER A 45 -8.97 10.71 -8.77
CA SER A 45 -10.40 10.71 -9.07
C SER A 45 -10.65 10.06 -10.44
N ARG A 46 -11.42 8.97 -10.43
CA ARG A 46 -11.88 8.26 -11.64
C ARG A 46 -13.28 7.69 -11.41
N PRO A 47 -14.13 7.61 -12.42
CA PRO A 47 -15.42 6.93 -12.33
C PRO A 47 -15.28 5.47 -11.84
N ARG A 48 -16.39 4.89 -11.40
CA ARG A 48 -16.45 3.46 -11.07
C ARG A 48 -16.06 2.62 -12.31
N ARG A 49 -15.43 1.46 -12.10
CA ARG A 49 -14.99 0.51 -13.15
C ARG A 49 -13.82 0.99 -14.03
N PHE A 50 -13.16 2.09 -13.71
CA PHE A 50 -11.97 2.58 -14.42
C PHE A 50 -10.65 2.06 -13.84
N GLY A 51 -10.68 0.93 -13.13
CA GLY A 51 -9.48 0.20 -12.71
C GLY A 51 -8.74 0.82 -11.51
N LYS A 52 -9.46 1.55 -10.60
CA LYS A 52 -8.84 2.09 -9.38
C LYS A 52 -8.23 1.00 -8.50
N SER A 53 -8.96 -0.10 -8.27
CA SER A 53 -8.47 -1.21 -7.45
C SER A 53 -7.24 -1.86 -8.08
N MET A 54 -7.23 -2.08 -9.40
CA MET A 54 -6.05 -2.59 -10.12
C MET A 54 -4.85 -1.64 -10.00
N ALA A 55 -5.08 -0.33 -10.05
CA ALA A 55 -4.02 0.65 -9.85
C ALA A 55 -3.47 0.62 -8.42
N THR A 56 -4.34 0.41 -7.42
CA THR A 56 -3.93 0.25 -6.03
C THR A 56 -3.14 -1.05 -5.82
N ASP A 57 -3.56 -2.17 -6.46
CA ASP A 57 -2.83 -3.44 -6.43
C ASP A 57 -1.45 -3.31 -7.08
N MET A 58 -1.38 -2.61 -8.20
CA MET A 58 -0.12 -2.31 -8.90
C MET A 58 0.84 -1.49 -8.05
N LEU A 59 0.35 -0.41 -7.42
CA LEU A 59 1.16 0.43 -6.53
C LEU A 59 1.61 -0.35 -5.30
N ALA A 60 0.72 -1.15 -4.69
CA ALA A 60 1.08 -2.00 -3.58
C ALA A 60 2.19 -2.98 -3.96
N ALA A 61 2.04 -3.71 -5.06
CA ALA A 61 3.06 -4.64 -5.54
C ALA A 61 4.40 -3.97 -5.85
N TYR A 62 4.39 -2.74 -6.35
CA TYR A 62 5.63 -2.02 -6.69
C TYR A 62 6.40 -1.56 -5.47
N TYR A 63 5.72 -1.03 -4.46
CA TYR A 63 6.38 -0.43 -3.28
C TYR A 63 6.66 -1.43 -2.16
N ASP A 64 5.86 -2.49 -2.01
CA ASP A 64 5.94 -3.46 -0.93
C ASP A 64 7.32 -4.12 -0.83
N GLN A 65 8.01 -3.88 0.29
CA GLN A 65 9.34 -4.44 0.54
C GLN A 65 9.35 -5.94 0.90
N SER A 66 8.19 -6.51 1.22
CA SER A 66 8.11 -7.89 1.69
C SER A 66 8.31 -8.94 0.60
N VAL A 67 8.29 -8.54 -0.67
CA VAL A 67 8.39 -9.45 -1.82
C VAL A 67 9.11 -8.78 -2.98
N ASP A 68 10.05 -9.49 -3.61
CA ASP A 68 10.67 -9.01 -4.86
C ASP A 68 9.70 -9.17 -6.04
N THR A 69 9.36 -8.05 -6.64
CA THR A 69 8.39 -7.97 -7.75
C THR A 69 9.02 -7.60 -9.09
N ALA A 70 10.36 -7.64 -9.22
CA ALA A 70 11.06 -7.29 -10.46
C ALA A 70 10.44 -7.94 -11.69
N ARG A 71 10.20 -9.26 -11.63
CA ARG A 71 9.62 -10.04 -12.72
C ARG A 71 8.27 -9.55 -13.23
N LEU A 72 7.51 -8.84 -12.39
CA LEU A 72 6.19 -8.32 -12.76
C LEU A 72 6.27 -6.99 -13.52
N PHE A 73 7.36 -6.24 -13.32
CA PHE A 73 7.49 -4.88 -13.83
C PHE A 73 8.56 -4.72 -14.93
N ASP A 74 9.53 -5.63 -15.06
CA ASP A 74 10.69 -5.50 -15.95
C ASP A 74 10.31 -5.38 -17.44
N THR A 75 9.13 -5.84 -17.84
CA THR A 75 8.61 -5.76 -19.22
C THR A 75 7.62 -4.61 -19.43
N LEU A 76 7.25 -3.88 -18.36
CA LEU A 76 6.25 -2.84 -18.39
C LEU A 76 6.87 -1.45 -18.61
N GLN A 77 6.03 -0.45 -18.88
CA GLN A 77 6.47 0.91 -19.18
C GLN A 77 7.37 1.49 -18.08
N ILE A 78 7.09 1.22 -16.82
CA ILE A 78 7.85 1.75 -15.67
C ILE A 78 9.31 1.30 -15.67
N ALA A 79 9.62 0.14 -16.23
CA ALA A 79 11.01 -0.36 -16.30
C ALA A 79 11.96 0.59 -17.04
N LYS A 80 11.43 1.47 -17.89
CA LYS A 80 12.19 2.48 -18.65
C LYS A 80 12.44 3.76 -17.86
N ALA A 81 11.79 3.95 -16.72
CA ALA A 81 11.94 5.14 -15.91
C ALA A 81 13.24 5.08 -15.07
N GLU A 82 13.97 6.18 -15.00
CA GLU A 82 15.20 6.29 -14.18
C GLU A 82 14.96 5.99 -12.70
N THR A 83 13.73 6.24 -12.23
CA THR A 83 13.33 6.03 -10.83
C THR A 83 12.91 4.59 -10.53
N TYR A 84 12.84 3.70 -11.53
CA TYR A 84 12.32 2.34 -11.39
C TYR A 84 12.98 1.54 -10.28
N GLN A 85 14.30 1.46 -10.27
CA GLN A 85 15.03 0.68 -9.27
C GLN A 85 15.08 1.38 -7.90
N LYS A 86 15.01 2.71 -7.88
CA LYS A 86 15.18 3.50 -6.65
C LYS A 86 14.08 3.24 -5.64
N TYR A 87 12.84 3.10 -6.10
CA TYR A 87 11.67 3.07 -5.24
C TYR A 87 10.99 1.70 -5.15
N ARG A 88 11.36 0.78 -6.05
CA ARG A 88 10.75 -0.56 -6.07
C ARG A 88 11.13 -1.35 -4.82
N ASN A 89 10.09 -1.90 -4.14
CA ASN A 89 10.25 -2.76 -2.96
C ASN A 89 11.03 -2.10 -1.80
N GLN A 90 10.79 -0.80 -1.56
CA GLN A 90 11.51 -0.02 -0.55
C GLN A 90 10.62 0.50 0.58
N TYR A 91 9.35 0.14 0.63
CA TYR A 91 8.38 0.71 1.56
C TYR A 91 7.55 -0.35 2.27
N ASP A 92 7.12 -0.02 3.49
CA ASP A 92 5.98 -0.70 4.10
C ASP A 92 4.69 -0.14 3.49
N VAL A 93 3.87 -1.01 2.95
CA VAL A 93 2.62 -0.62 2.31
C VAL A 93 1.43 -0.96 3.20
N LEU A 94 0.64 0.05 3.57
CA LEU A 94 -0.68 -0.14 4.15
C LEU A 94 -1.73 0.06 3.06
N LYS A 95 -2.41 -1.01 2.68
CA LYS A 95 -3.50 -0.98 1.69
C LYS A 95 -4.84 -1.18 2.36
N VAL A 96 -5.72 -0.20 2.23
CA VAL A 96 -7.01 -0.16 2.92
C VAL A 96 -8.15 0.04 1.95
N ASN A 97 -9.21 -0.74 2.10
CA ASN A 97 -10.49 -0.48 1.46
C ASN A 97 -11.50 0.07 2.50
N MET A 98 -11.72 1.38 2.50
CA MET A 98 -12.63 2.00 3.47
C MET A 98 -14.07 1.51 3.37
N GLN A 99 -14.52 1.01 2.21
CA GLN A 99 -15.86 0.45 2.07
C GLN A 99 -16.09 -0.79 2.94
N GLU A 100 -15.05 -1.56 3.18
CA GLU A 100 -15.10 -2.72 4.09
C GLU A 100 -15.52 -2.29 5.50
N PHE A 101 -14.89 -1.24 6.02
CA PHE A 101 -15.18 -0.73 7.36
C PHE A 101 -16.54 -0.05 7.44
N LEU A 102 -16.91 0.74 6.44
CA LEU A 102 -18.22 1.40 6.36
C LEU A 102 -19.38 0.39 6.33
N SER A 103 -19.19 -0.78 5.72
CA SER A 103 -20.23 -1.81 5.65
C SER A 103 -20.45 -2.57 6.95
N MET A 104 -19.49 -2.53 7.88
CA MET A 104 -19.51 -3.30 9.12
C MET A 104 -19.90 -2.46 10.35
N THR A 105 -20.02 -1.14 10.23
CA THR A 105 -20.20 -0.23 11.35
C THR A 105 -21.39 0.70 11.16
N HIS A 106 -21.97 1.17 12.28
CA HIS A 106 -23.16 2.01 12.26
C HIS A 106 -22.88 3.49 12.54
N SER A 107 -21.63 3.82 12.90
CA SER A 107 -21.20 5.19 13.15
C SER A 107 -19.76 5.41 12.70
N MET A 108 -19.39 6.67 12.52
CA MET A 108 -18.03 7.06 12.14
C MET A 108 -17.04 6.73 13.26
N ASP A 109 -17.41 6.96 14.52
CA ASP A 109 -16.54 6.67 15.66
C ASP A 109 -16.27 5.18 15.80
N GLU A 110 -17.31 4.35 15.63
CA GLU A 110 -17.17 2.89 15.60
C GLU A 110 -16.27 2.45 14.45
N MET A 111 -16.47 3.01 13.27
CA MET A 111 -15.63 2.72 12.10
C MET A 111 -14.15 3.03 12.36
N LEU A 112 -13.85 4.20 12.90
CA LEU A 112 -12.49 4.59 13.22
C LEU A 112 -11.86 3.68 14.29
N ALA A 113 -12.61 3.30 15.31
CA ALA A 113 -12.14 2.39 16.35
C ALA A 113 -11.81 0.99 15.78
N VAL A 114 -12.70 0.43 14.96
CA VAL A 114 -12.48 -0.87 14.31
C VAL A 114 -11.29 -0.79 13.33
N PHE A 115 -11.22 0.27 12.54
CA PHE A 115 -10.11 0.52 11.63
C PHE A 115 -8.77 0.54 12.37
N GLN A 116 -8.62 1.39 13.39
CA GLN A 116 -7.38 1.46 14.17
C GLN A 116 -6.99 0.11 14.76
N LYS A 117 -7.94 -0.58 15.41
CA LYS A 117 -7.72 -1.89 16.02
C LYS A 117 -7.20 -2.92 14.99
N ARG A 118 -7.79 -2.95 13.79
CA ARG A 118 -7.37 -3.88 12.72
C ARG A 118 -5.98 -3.56 12.19
N MET A 119 -5.69 -2.27 11.97
CA MET A 119 -4.38 -1.83 11.47
C MET A 119 -3.27 -2.10 12.48
N ILE A 120 -3.51 -1.80 13.78
CA ILE A 120 -2.53 -2.07 14.84
C ILE A 120 -2.28 -3.58 14.98
N ALA A 121 -3.34 -4.40 14.93
CA ALA A 121 -3.19 -5.85 14.98
C ALA A 121 -2.36 -6.40 13.80
N ASP A 122 -2.49 -5.80 12.63
CA ASP A 122 -1.71 -6.20 11.45
C ASP A 122 -0.25 -5.75 11.54
N LEU A 123 -0.02 -4.51 12.01
CA LEU A 123 1.32 -4.00 12.31
C LEU A 123 2.03 -4.87 13.35
N LYS A 124 1.35 -5.25 14.42
CA LYS A 124 1.89 -6.12 15.46
C LYS A 124 2.24 -7.51 14.95
N ARG A 125 1.46 -8.08 14.04
CA ARG A 125 1.80 -9.37 13.38
C ARG A 125 3.04 -9.26 12.50
N GLY A 126 3.20 -8.15 11.79
CA GLY A 126 4.38 -7.90 10.97
C GLY A 126 5.62 -7.55 11.78
N TYR A 127 5.42 -6.84 12.88
CA TYR A 127 6.49 -6.26 13.72
C TYR A 127 6.22 -6.51 15.21
N PRO A 128 6.22 -7.77 15.68
CA PRO A 128 5.84 -8.12 17.05
C PRO A 128 6.72 -7.48 18.13
N ASP A 129 7.99 -7.23 17.81
CA ASP A 129 8.96 -6.65 18.76
C ASP A 129 8.90 -5.12 18.85
N TYR A 130 8.17 -4.46 17.95
CA TYR A 130 8.16 -3.00 17.84
C TYR A 130 6.81 -2.36 18.17
N VAL A 131 5.74 -3.13 18.21
CA VAL A 131 4.41 -2.64 18.60
C VAL A 131 4.07 -3.17 19.98
N MET A 132 3.95 -2.26 20.97
CA MET A 132 3.70 -2.61 22.36
C MET A 132 2.35 -3.31 22.56
N ASP A 133 2.28 -4.16 23.59
CA ASP A 133 1.01 -4.71 24.06
C ASP A 133 0.14 -3.60 24.64
N GLY A 134 -1.13 -3.53 24.21
CA GLY A 134 -2.06 -2.50 24.65
C GLY A 134 -1.96 -1.18 23.91
N GLU A 135 -1.09 -1.07 22.87
CA GLU A 135 -1.10 0.11 21.99
C GLU A 135 -2.46 0.25 21.29
N ASP A 136 -3.07 1.41 21.43
CA ASP A 136 -4.38 1.74 20.89
C ASP A 136 -4.35 2.88 19.84
N SER A 137 -3.16 3.48 19.62
CA SER A 137 -2.94 4.53 18.63
C SER A 137 -2.19 4.02 17.40
N LEU A 138 -2.87 3.97 16.27
CA LEU A 138 -2.25 3.61 14.98
C LEU A 138 -1.04 4.51 14.65
N VAL A 139 -1.14 5.80 14.99
CA VAL A 139 -0.06 6.76 14.72
C VAL A 139 1.19 6.43 15.53
N PHE A 140 1.06 6.05 16.80
CA PHE A 140 2.19 5.65 17.62
C PHE A 140 2.76 4.31 17.17
N ALA A 141 1.91 3.31 16.93
CA ALA A 141 2.36 2.02 16.39
C ALA A 141 3.19 2.18 15.11
N MET A 142 2.74 3.00 14.16
CA MET A 142 3.49 3.28 12.93
C MET A 142 4.80 4.02 13.18
N LYS A 143 4.82 4.98 14.12
CA LYS A 143 6.05 5.70 14.50
C LYS A 143 7.07 4.78 15.13
N ASP A 144 6.65 3.87 15.99
CA ASP A 144 7.53 2.91 16.66
C ASP A 144 8.14 1.94 15.64
N VAL A 145 7.34 1.38 14.74
CA VAL A 145 7.85 0.55 13.64
C VAL A 145 8.86 1.34 12.80
N TYR A 146 8.53 2.56 12.38
CA TYR A 146 9.44 3.39 11.61
C TYR A 146 10.73 3.75 12.37
N ALA A 147 10.62 4.03 13.66
CA ALA A 147 11.78 4.36 14.48
C ALA A 147 12.83 3.24 14.51
N HIS A 148 12.37 1.99 14.46
CA HIS A 148 13.25 0.81 14.48
C HIS A 148 13.70 0.36 13.08
N THR A 149 12.76 0.27 12.13
CA THR A 149 13.04 -0.25 10.78
C THR A 149 13.68 0.76 9.84
N LYS A 150 13.42 2.07 10.06
CA LYS A 150 13.71 3.17 9.13
C LYS A 150 13.04 3.01 7.77
N CYS A 151 12.15 2.03 7.61
CA CYS A 151 11.37 1.85 6.40
C CYS A 151 10.16 2.79 6.40
N PRO A 152 10.03 3.69 5.41
CA PRO A 152 8.90 4.59 5.33
C PRO A 152 7.63 3.86 4.89
N PHE A 153 6.48 4.42 5.28
CA PHE A 153 5.18 3.89 4.89
C PHE A 153 4.60 4.57 3.66
N ILE A 154 3.96 3.77 2.80
CA ILE A 154 3.01 4.23 1.78
C ILE A 154 1.62 3.75 2.17
N ILE A 155 0.66 4.68 2.23
CA ILE A 155 -0.73 4.37 2.58
C ILE A 155 -1.58 4.52 1.32
N LEU A 156 -2.25 3.44 0.94
CA LEU A 156 -3.16 3.35 -0.20
C LEU A 156 -4.59 3.16 0.31
N ILE A 157 -5.48 4.10 0.03
CA ILE A 157 -6.87 4.13 0.52
C ILE A 157 -7.84 4.14 -0.67
#